data_94d5d046e199c668e9b96a2496792b94
#
_entry.id   94d5d046e199c668e9b96a2496792b94
#
_cell.length_a   1.000
_cell.length_b   1.000
_cell.length_c   1.000
_cell.angle_alpha   90.00
_cell.angle_beta   90.00
_cell.angle_gamma   90.00
#
_symmetry.space_group_name_H-M   'P 1'
#
loop_
_entity.id
_entity.type
_entity.pdbx_description
1 polymer ?
#
loop_
_entity_poly.entity_id
_entity_poly.type
_entity_poly.pdbx_seq_one_letter_code
_entity_poly.pdbx_strand_id
1 'polypeptide(L)'
;GGQSLNTCPCMDDMKDTQHTFAVDFETYYDKSCSIKTLGTLGYFSHPEFDAYRVSVVGDEGTSFVGHPKDFDWPKLEGHIILSHNASFDETLFIYGVKKGWWPGFTWAEWHCTADLAAYCGLPRSLKGSTAEVFNLEISKETRNTMMGKRWESMSEEFQKGVDAYALKDSELCLR
;
A
#
# COMPACT_ATOMS: atom_id res chain seq x y z
N GLY A 1 2.94 -64.26 -9.58
CA GLY A 1 2.63 -63.27 -8.57
C GLY A 1 3.44 -62.05 -8.85
N GLY A 2 2.84 -61.10 -9.63
CA GLY A 2 3.44 -59.78 -9.88
C GLY A 2 2.90 -58.80 -8.85
N GLN A 3 3.76 -58.26 -8.00
CA GLN A 3 3.40 -57.13 -7.13
C GLN A 3 3.47 -55.82 -7.93
N SER A 4 2.32 -55.21 -8.09
CA SER A 4 2.19 -53.85 -8.59
C SER A 4 2.78 -52.90 -7.55
N LEU A 5 3.87 -52.23 -7.89
CA LEU A 5 4.39 -51.09 -7.14
C LEU A 5 3.45 -49.92 -7.35
N ASN A 6 2.68 -49.59 -6.32
CA ASN A 6 1.94 -48.33 -6.23
C ASN A 6 2.97 -47.20 -6.20
N THR A 7 3.10 -46.51 -7.34
CA THR A 7 3.74 -45.21 -7.40
C THR A 7 2.90 -44.24 -6.59
N CYS A 8 3.45 -43.74 -5.50
CA CYS A 8 2.92 -42.56 -4.80
C CYS A 8 2.74 -41.45 -5.83
N PRO A 9 1.56 -40.76 -5.88
CA PRO A 9 1.47 -39.55 -6.67
C PRO A 9 2.44 -38.55 -6.05
N CYS A 10 3.42 -38.12 -6.84
CA CYS A 10 4.24 -36.98 -6.53
C CYS A 10 3.29 -35.81 -6.24
N MET A 11 3.30 -35.34 -5.00
CA MET A 11 2.84 -34.02 -4.69
C MET A 11 3.73 -33.09 -5.53
N ASP A 12 3.20 -32.63 -6.66
CA ASP A 12 3.74 -31.45 -7.32
C ASP A 12 3.76 -30.36 -6.27
N ASP A 13 4.97 -30.04 -5.80
CA ASP A 13 5.24 -28.79 -5.09
C ASP A 13 4.78 -27.67 -6.01
N MET A 14 3.53 -27.25 -5.89
CA MET A 14 3.11 -25.92 -6.26
C MET A 14 3.93 -24.99 -5.36
N LYS A 15 5.13 -24.63 -5.81
CA LYS A 15 5.82 -23.44 -5.30
C LYS A 15 4.85 -22.30 -5.51
N ASP A 16 4.19 -21.91 -4.44
CA ASP A 16 3.41 -20.69 -4.41
C ASP A 16 4.32 -19.58 -4.92
N THR A 17 4.05 -19.11 -6.13
CA THR A 17 4.90 -18.10 -6.75
C THR A 17 4.79 -16.83 -5.90
N GLN A 18 5.91 -16.45 -5.27
CA GLN A 18 5.95 -15.25 -4.46
C GLN A 18 5.76 -14.04 -5.37
N HIS A 19 4.71 -13.27 -5.11
CA HIS A 19 4.39 -12.04 -5.81
C HIS A 19 4.80 -10.81 -5.01
N THR A 20 4.79 -9.67 -5.67
CA THR A 20 5.10 -8.37 -5.08
C THR A 20 3.91 -7.44 -5.24
N PHE A 21 3.52 -6.81 -4.12
CA PHE A 21 2.39 -5.89 -4.08
C PHE A 21 2.83 -4.53 -3.54
N ALA A 22 2.51 -3.46 -4.25
CA ALA A 22 2.63 -2.11 -3.73
C ALA A 22 1.34 -1.72 -3.01
N VAL A 23 1.48 -1.18 -1.80
CA VAL A 23 0.38 -0.74 -0.94
C VAL A 23 0.62 0.71 -0.52
N ASP A 24 -0.39 1.56 -0.69
CA ASP A 24 -0.36 2.98 -0.31
C ASP A 24 -1.69 3.40 0.30
N PHE A 25 -1.65 3.99 1.51
CA PHE A 25 -2.83 4.44 2.25
C PHE A 25 -3.04 5.94 2.10
N GLU A 26 -4.27 6.34 1.83
CA GLU A 26 -4.71 7.73 1.89
C GLU A 26 -5.51 7.97 3.17
N THR A 27 -5.10 8.99 3.93
CA THR A 27 -5.64 9.27 5.25
C THR A 27 -6.05 10.73 5.39
N TYR A 28 -7.08 10.99 6.21
CA TYR A 28 -7.44 12.36 6.59
C TYR A 28 -6.33 13.03 7.38
N TYR A 29 -6.01 14.25 7.04
CA TYR A 29 -5.09 15.08 7.80
C TYR A 29 -5.46 16.56 7.74
N ASP A 30 -5.16 17.30 8.81
CA ASP A 30 -5.26 18.74 8.89
C ASP A 30 -4.15 19.33 9.79
N LYS A 31 -4.30 20.62 10.17
CA LYS A 31 -3.30 21.30 11.02
C LYS A 31 -3.21 20.72 12.43
N SER A 32 -4.29 20.17 12.97
CA SER A 32 -4.38 19.59 14.32
C SER A 32 -4.18 18.09 14.31
N CYS A 33 -4.69 17.40 13.29
CA CYS A 33 -4.62 15.96 13.09
C CYS A 33 -3.59 15.64 12.01
N SER A 34 -2.33 15.47 12.38
CA SER A 34 -1.25 15.11 11.47
C SER A 34 -0.09 14.46 12.19
N ILE A 35 0.72 13.67 11.48
CA ILE A 35 1.94 13.07 12.03
C ILE A 35 2.89 14.16 12.57
N LYS A 36 3.00 15.28 11.87
CA LYS A 36 3.88 16.39 12.27
C LYS A 36 3.50 16.95 13.64
N THR A 37 2.22 17.00 13.95
CA THR A 37 1.70 17.58 15.20
C THR A 37 1.64 16.56 16.34
N LEU A 38 1.26 15.30 16.03
CA LEU A 38 0.89 14.29 17.03
C LEU A 38 1.87 13.11 17.12
N GLY A 39 2.81 13.00 16.19
CA GLY A 39 3.57 11.76 15.96
C GLY A 39 2.68 10.65 15.39
N THR A 40 3.29 9.53 14.99
CA THR A 40 2.58 8.47 14.26
C THR A 40 1.44 7.85 15.07
N LEU A 41 1.70 7.41 16.31
CA LEU A 41 0.66 6.76 17.13
C LEU A 41 -0.40 7.76 17.62
N GLY A 42 -0.01 9.00 17.95
CA GLY A 42 -0.95 10.05 18.31
C GLY A 42 -1.89 10.40 17.15
N TYR A 43 -1.37 10.43 15.94
CA TYR A 43 -2.15 10.65 14.73
C TYR A 43 -3.16 9.53 14.48
N PHE A 44 -2.74 8.26 14.52
CA PHE A 44 -3.65 7.12 14.29
C PHE A 44 -4.72 6.97 15.38
N SER A 45 -4.44 7.42 16.61
CA SER A 45 -5.40 7.37 17.72
C SER A 45 -6.27 8.62 17.82
N HIS A 46 -6.04 9.64 17.00
CA HIS A 46 -6.80 10.87 17.02
C HIS A 46 -8.26 10.62 16.61
N PRO A 47 -9.27 11.23 17.28
CA PRO A 47 -10.69 11.01 16.92
C PRO A 47 -11.05 11.39 15.49
N GLU A 48 -10.32 12.33 14.90
CA GLU A 48 -10.51 12.77 13.53
C GLU A 48 -9.75 11.92 12.49
N PHE A 49 -8.92 10.96 12.94
CA PHE A 49 -8.19 10.10 12.03
C PHE A 49 -9.14 9.21 11.22
N ASP A 50 -8.86 9.12 9.94
CA ASP A 50 -9.61 8.26 9.02
C ASP A 50 -8.67 7.79 7.90
N ALA A 51 -8.56 6.47 7.74
CA ALA A 51 -7.91 5.82 6.60
C ALA A 51 -9.00 5.49 5.56
N TYR A 52 -9.31 6.45 4.69
CA TYR A 52 -10.46 6.37 3.81
C TYR A 52 -10.20 5.67 2.48
N ARG A 53 -8.92 5.53 2.08
CA ARG A 53 -8.53 4.83 0.85
C ARG A 53 -7.26 4.02 1.07
N VAL A 54 -7.15 2.94 0.31
CA VAL A 54 -5.92 2.20 0.06
C VAL A 54 -5.89 1.83 -1.41
N SER A 55 -4.72 1.93 -2.02
CA SER A 55 -4.44 1.32 -3.32
C SER A 55 -3.53 0.12 -3.15
N VAL A 56 -3.80 -0.95 -3.91
CA VAL A 56 -3.00 -2.17 -3.95
C VAL A 56 -2.79 -2.57 -5.41
N VAL A 57 -1.54 -2.65 -5.83
CA VAL A 57 -1.16 -3.05 -7.19
C VAL A 57 -0.16 -4.19 -7.11
N GLY A 58 -0.43 -5.31 -7.78
CA GLY A 58 0.39 -6.51 -7.79
C GLY A 58 1.01 -6.81 -9.15
N ASP A 59 2.19 -7.42 -9.15
CA ASP A 59 2.90 -7.86 -10.36
C ASP A 59 2.16 -8.98 -11.11
N GLU A 60 1.22 -9.67 -10.42
CA GLU A 60 0.34 -10.69 -10.97
C GLU A 60 -0.94 -10.13 -11.62
N GLY A 61 -1.12 -8.79 -11.62
CA GLY A 61 -2.23 -8.10 -12.25
C GLY A 61 -3.32 -7.59 -11.29
N THR A 62 -3.15 -7.72 -9.97
CA THR A 62 -4.04 -7.06 -9.00
C THR A 62 -3.97 -5.55 -9.19
N SER A 63 -5.13 -4.91 -9.25
CA SER A 63 -5.28 -3.46 -9.22
C SER A 63 -6.55 -3.13 -8.43
N PHE A 64 -6.39 -2.54 -7.25
CA PHE A 64 -7.48 -2.17 -6.35
C PHE A 64 -7.27 -0.73 -5.84
N VAL A 65 -8.33 0.02 -5.77
CA VAL A 65 -8.43 1.24 -4.98
C VAL A 65 -9.81 1.29 -4.33
N GLY A 66 -9.83 1.53 -3.02
CA GLY A 66 -11.09 1.52 -2.28
C GLY A 66 -10.89 1.78 -0.80
N HIS A 67 -11.95 1.61 -0.01
CA HIS A 67 -11.82 1.68 1.44
C HIS A 67 -11.02 0.47 1.93
N PRO A 68 -10.08 0.62 2.89
CA PRO A 68 -9.22 -0.48 3.35
C PRO A 68 -9.97 -1.71 3.86
N LYS A 69 -11.18 -1.55 4.41
CA LYS A 69 -12.03 -2.67 4.87
C LYS A 69 -12.59 -3.53 3.73
N ASP A 70 -12.61 -3.01 2.50
CA ASP A 70 -13.21 -3.68 1.34
C ASP A 70 -12.17 -4.49 0.55
N PHE A 71 -10.89 -4.38 0.90
CA PHE A 71 -9.81 -5.16 0.29
C PHE A 71 -9.67 -6.53 0.95
N ASP A 72 -9.42 -7.56 0.15
CA ASP A 72 -9.16 -8.93 0.62
C ASP A 72 -7.68 -9.06 1.05
N TRP A 73 -7.37 -8.58 2.27
CA TRP A 73 -6.01 -8.57 2.82
C TRP A 73 -5.34 -9.95 2.87
N PRO A 74 -6.04 -11.08 3.21
CA PRO A 74 -5.46 -12.42 3.15
C PRO A 74 -4.86 -12.80 1.80
N LYS A 75 -5.28 -12.15 0.70
CA LYS A 75 -4.67 -12.34 -0.62
C LYS A 75 -3.17 -12.01 -0.65
N LEU A 76 -2.69 -11.20 0.28
CA LEU A 76 -1.28 -10.80 0.37
C LEU A 76 -0.42 -11.74 1.25
N GLU A 77 -1.01 -12.83 1.77
CA GLU A 77 -0.32 -13.77 2.67
C GLU A 77 0.94 -14.36 2.02
N GLY A 78 2.08 -14.26 2.72
CA GLY A 78 3.37 -14.81 2.27
C GLY A 78 4.05 -14.06 1.13
N HIS A 79 3.51 -12.94 0.68
CA HIS A 79 4.05 -12.17 -0.44
C HIS A 79 4.95 -11.01 0.03
N ILE A 80 5.63 -10.36 -0.92
CA ILE A 80 6.45 -9.17 -0.68
C ILE A 80 5.58 -7.94 -0.81
N ILE A 81 5.69 -7.03 0.16
CA ILE A 81 4.96 -5.76 0.16
C ILE A 81 5.95 -4.61 -0.05
N LEU A 82 5.56 -3.65 -0.88
CA LEU A 82 6.27 -2.40 -1.11
C LEU A 82 5.39 -1.23 -0.68
N SER A 83 6.00 -0.22 -0.08
CA SER A 83 5.36 1.08 0.13
C SER A 83 6.39 2.19 -0.02
N HIS A 84 5.97 3.34 -0.51
CA HIS A 84 6.83 4.51 -0.55
C HIS A 84 6.74 5.26 0.78
N ASN A 85 7.75 5.12 1.64
CA ASN A 85 7.76 5.46 3.07
C ASN A 85 7.04 4.39 3.93
N ALA A 86 7.45 3.14 3.76
CA ALA A 86 6.84 1.94 4.35
C ALA A 86 6.60 2.02 5.87
N SER A 87 7.40 2.77 6.62
CA SER A 87 7.18 2.94 8.06
C SER A 87 5.80 3.51 8.42
N PHE A 88 5.20 4.30 7.53
CA PHE A 88 3.84 4.80 7.71
C PHE A 88 2.82 3.70 7.40
N ASP A 89 2.87 3.13 6.20
CA ASP A 89 1.86 2.19 5.70
C ASP A 89 1.85 0.88 6.50
N GLU A 90 3.02 0.32 6.79
CA GLU A 90 3.16 -0.88 7.62
C GLU A 90 2.64 -0.64 9.05
N THR A 91 3.01 0.49 9.65
CA THR A 91 2.55 0.82 11.02
C THR A 91 1.04 1.05 11.04
N LEU A 92 0.49 1.72 10.05
CA LEU A 92 -0.96 1.92 9.91
C LEU A 92 -1.68 0.58 9.72
N PHE A 93 -1.16 -0.28 8.85
CA PHE A 93 -1.72 -1.61 8.66
C PHE A 93 -1.79 -2.40 9.97
N ILE A 94 -0.66 -2.50 10.70
CA ILE A 94 -0.58 -3.19 11.98
C ILE A 94 -1.52 -2.56 13.03
N TYR A 95 -1.59 -1.23 13.07
CA TYR A 95 -2.49 -0.52 13.97
C TYR A 95 -3.95 -0.85 13.68
N GLY A 96 -4.36 -0.83 12.42
CA GLY A 96 -5.73 -1.16 12.01
C GLY A 96 -6.11 -2.61 12.30
N VAL A 97 -5.19 -3.57 12.11
CA VAL A 97 -5.40 -4.97 12.53
C VAL A 97 -5.64 -5.05 14.04
N LYS A 98 -4.82 -4.38 14.87
CA LYS A 98 -4.99 -4.33 16.34
C LYS A 98 -6.31 -3.69 16.77
N LYS A 99 -6.83 -2.76 15.98
CA LYS A 99 -8.12 -2.10 16.21
C LYS A 99 -9.31 -2.89 15.65
N GLY A 100 -9.08 -3.97 14.91
CA GLY A 100 -10.12 -4.74 14.26
C GLY A 100 -10.77 -4.04 13.07
N TRP A 101 -10.05 -3.08 12.44
CA TRP A 101 -10.55 -2.35 11.27
C TRP A 101 -10.54 -3.20 10.01
N TRP A 102 -9.55 -4.08 9.89
CA TRP A 102 -9.37 -5.05 8.80
C TRP A 102 -8.65 -6.31 9.31
N PRO A 103 -8.75 -7.45 8.59
CA PRO A 103 -8.05 -8.66 8.94
C PRO A 103 -6.53 -8.51 8.75
N GLY A 104 -5.76 -9.25 9.56
CA GLY A 104 -4.31 -9.34 9.40
C GLY A 104 -3.91 -10.38 8.38
N PHE A 105 -2.69 -10.27 7.87
CA PHE A 105 -1.97 -11.29 7.12
C PHE A 105 -0.50 -11.27 7.51
N THR A 106 0.26 -12.33 7.16
CA THR A 106 1.69 -12.40 7.36
C THR A 106 2.40 -12.19 6.02
N TRP A 107 3.23 -11.17 5.92
CA TRP A 107 4.04 -10.92 4.73
C TRP A 107 5.41 -11.60 4.82
N ALA A 108 6.02 -11.89 3.68
CA ALA A 108 7.38 -12.37 3.62
C ALA A 108 8.36 -11.25 3.99
N GLU A 109 8.23 -10.11 3.32
CA GLU A 109 9.02 -8.90 3.54
C GLU A 109 8.17 -7.66 3.25
N TRP A 110 8.45 -6.55 3.94
CA TRP A 110 7.86 -5.24 3.65
C TRP A 110 8.99 -4.23 3.41
N HIS A 111 9.13 -3.76 2.18
CA HIS A 111 10.21 -2.87 1.79
C HIS A 111 9.75 -1.43 1.59
N CYS A 112 10.68 -0.51 1.89
CA CYS A 112 10.51 0.93 1.65
C CYS A 112 11.18 1.34 0.35
N THR A 113 10.42 1.66 -0.68
CA THR A 113 10.99 2.12 -1.97
C THR A 113 11.64 3.50 -1.87
N ALA A 114 11.26 4.34 -0.88
CA ALA A 114 11.96 5.59 -0.61
C ALA A 114 13.39 5.37 -0.05
N ASP A 115 13.57 4.34 0.79
CA ASP A 115 14.89 3.97 1.32
C ASP A 115 15.74 3.32 0.24
N LEU A 116 15.14 2.47 -0.60
CA LEU A 116 15.80 1.88 -1.76
C LEU A 116 16.29 2.97 -2.74
N ALA A 117 15.43 3.94 -3.06
CA ALA A 117 15.80 5.08 -3.90
C ALA A 117 17.02 5.84 -3.31
N ALA A 118 16.99 6.14 -2.00
CA ALA A 118 18.10 6.81 -1.32
C ALA A 118 19.39 5.96 -1.34
N TYR A 119 19.29 4.64 -1.15
CA TYR A 119 20.42 3.73 -1.25
C TYR A 119 21.05 3.74 -2.65
N CYS A 120 20.23 3.88 -3.69
CA CYS A 120 20.67 4.00 -5.08
C CYS A 120 21.15 5.43 -5.45
N GLY A 121 21.20 6.36 -4.49
CA GLY A 121 21.62 7.75 -4.75
C GLY A 121 20.54 8.61 -5.42
N LEU A 122 19.28 8.15 -5.42
CA LEU A 122 18.13 8.86 -5.98
C LEU A 122 17.42 9.71 -4.93
N PRO A 123 16.61 10.70 -5.34
CA PRO A 123 15.74 11.43 -4.42
C PRO A 123 14.79 10.50 -3.67
N ARG A 124 14.61 10.72 -2.35
CA ARG A 124 13.68 9.92 -1.53
C ARG A 124 12.21 10.12 -1.88
N SER A 125 11.83 11.23 -2.49
CA SER A 125 10.43 11.47 -2.85
C SER A 125 10.06 10.68 -4.11
N LEU A 126 8.87 10.07 -4.13
CA LEU A 126 8.36 9.33 -5.29
C LEU A 126 8.43 10.18 -6.57
N LYS A 127 8.02 11.45 -6.49
CA LYS A 127 8.15 12.39 -7.61
C LYS A 127 9.58 12.54 -8.10
N GLY A 128 10.55 12.67 -7.19
CA GLY A 128 11.96 12.86 -7.57
C GLY A 128 12.57 11.60 -8.16
N SER A 129 12.38 10.45 -7.52
CA SER A 129 12.93 9.17 -8.00
C SER A 129 12.33 8.76 -9.34
N THR A 130 11.02 8.94 -9.55
CA THR A 130 10.37 8.62 -10.83
C THR A 130 10.76 9.58 -11.96
N ALA A 131 11.02 10.84 -11.65
CA ALA A 131 11.56 11.79 -12.63
C ALA A 131 12.95 11.37 -13.11
N GLU A 132 13.83 10.96 -12.19
CA GLU A 132 15.19 10.53 -12.51
C GLU A 132 15.22 9.18 -13.26
N VAL A 133 14.43 8.20 -12.82
CA VAL A 133 14.47 6.83 -13.37
C VAL A 133 13.64 6.69 -14.65
N PHE A 134 12.46 7.29 -14.68
CA PHE A 134 11.46 7.06 -15.76
C PHE A 134 11.23 8.30 -16.62
N ASN A 135 11.88 9.44 -16.30
CA ASN A 135 11.62 10.74 -16.93
C ASN A 135 10.12 11.13 -16.88
N LEU A 136 9.46 10.81 -15.75
CA LEU A 136 8.04 11.08 -15.53
C LEU A 136 7.85 12.23 -14.56
N GLU A 137 7.04 13.22 -14.95
CA GLU A 137 6.60 14.27 -14.03
C GLU A 137 5.30 13.88 -13.34
N ILE A 138 5.30 13.87 -12.01
CA ILE A 138 4.11 13.64 -11.17
C ILE A 138 3.64 14.98 -10.60
N SER A 139 2.35 15.29 -10.78
CA SER A 139 1.75 16.46 -10.13
C SER A 139 1.49 16.17 -8.63
N LYS A 140 1.80 17.16 -7.77
CA LYS A 140 1.44 17.11 -6.34
C LYS A 140 0.14 17.87 -6.03
N GLU A 141 -0.57 18.36 -7.02
CA GLU A 141 -1.75 19.21 -6.83
C GLU A 141 -2.84 18.47 -6.07
N THR A 142 -3.15 17.24 -6.43
CA THR A 142 -4.18 16.42 -5.78
C THR A 142 -3.89 16.27 -4.29
N ARG A 143 -2.68 15.87 -3.89
CA ARG A 143 -2.31 15.72 -2.49
C ARG A 143 -2.47 17.00 -1.68
N ASN A 144 -2.03 18.14 -2.21
CA ASN A 144 -2.11 19.41 -1.51
C ASN A 144 -3.56 19.87 -1.29
N THR A 145 -4.49 19.46 -2.16
CA THR A 145 -5.90 19.79 -2.08
C THR A 145 -6.71 18.83 -1.19
N MET A 146 -6.13 17.72 -0.73
CA MET A 146 -6.79 16.74 0.15
C MET A 146 -6.83 17.19 1.62
N MET A 147 -5.96 18.13 2.03
CA MET A 147 -5.85 18.58 3.41
C MET A 147 -7.19 19.11 3.93
N GLY A 148 -7.64 18.58 5.08
CA GLY A 148 -8.89 18.99 5.75
C GLY A 148 -10.17 18.50 5.07
N LYS A 149 -10.08 17.64 4.04
CA LYS A 149 -11.25 17.11 3.35
C LYS A 149 -11.55 15.68 3.80
N ARG A 150 -12.82 15.44 4.15
CA ARG A 150 -13.37 14.12 4.41
C ARG A 150 -13.83 13.47 3.10
N TRP A 151 -13.67 12.16 2.98
CA TRP A 151 -14.07 11.45 1.77
C TRP A 151 -15.51 11.76 1.35
N GLU A 152 -16.45 11.70 2.29
CA GLU A 152 -17.87 11.93 2.06
C GLU A 152 -18.19 13.38 1.64
N SER A 153 -17.30 14.33 1.94
CA SER A 153 -17.45 15.74 1.58
C SER A 153 -16.83 16.09 0.24
N MET A 154 -16.09 15.15 -0.37
CA MET A 154 -15.47 15.36 -1.68
C MET A 154 -16.50 15.17 -2.80
N SER A 155 -16.43 15.96 -3.87
CA SER A 155 -17.21 15.71 -5.08
C SER A 155 -16.77 14.39 -5.74
N GLU A 156 -17.67 13.75 -6.49
CA GLU A 156 -17.35 12.51 -7.22
C GLU A 156 -16.14 12.65 -8.15
N GLU A 157 -16.01 13.82 -8.81
CA GLU A 157 -14.87 14.11 -9.67
C GLU A 157 -13.57 14.16 -8.87
N PHE A 158 -13.59 14.79 -7.68
CA PHE A 158 -12.43 14.86 -6.81
C PHE A 158 -12.06 13.48 -6.24
N GLN A 159 -13.06 12.68 -5.85
CA GLN A 159 -12.87 11.28 -5.40
C GLN A 159 -12.19 10.43 -6.49
N LYS A 160 -12.65 10.53 -7.75
CA LYS A 160 -12.00 9.85 -8.88
C LYS A 160 -10.55 10.31 -9.09
N GLY A 161 -10.29 11.59 -8.87
CA GLY A 161 -8.93 12.16 -8.93
C GLY A 161 -8.02 11.59 -7.83
N VAL A 162 -8.54 11.44 -6.61
CA VAL A 162 -7.81 10.81 -5.48
C VAL A 162 -7.53 9.33 -5.76
N ASP A 163 -8.54 8.59 -6.25
CA ASP A 163 -8.39 7.18 -6.59
C ASP A 163 -7.34 6.97 -7.71
N ALA A 164 -7.38 7.80 -8.74
CA ALA A 164 -6.39 7.74 -9.83
C ALA A 164 -4.97 8.11 -9.33
N TYR A 165 -4.86 9.08 -8.43
CA TYR A 165 -3.60 9.47 -7.80
C TYR A 165 -3.03 8.32 -6.96
N ALA A 166 -3.83 7.72 -6.07
CA ALA A 166 -3.41 6.61 -5.21
C ALA A 166 -2.96 5.38 -6.03
N LEU A 167 -3.74 4.99 -7.06
CA LEU A 167 -3.34 3.91 -7.96
C LEU A 167 -2.03 4.21 -8.68
N LYS A 168 -1.85 5.45 -9.13
CA LYS A 168 -0.62 5.85 -9.82
C LYS A 168 0.61 5.78 -8.92
N ASP A 169 0.48 6.20 -7.66
CA ASP A 169 1.57 6.13 -6.69
C ASP A 169 1.96 4.65 -6.41
N SER A 170 0.99 3.74 -6.24
CA SER A 170 1.26 2.30 -6.09
C SER A 170 1.86 1.66 -7.36
N GLU A 171 1.37 2.00 -8.56
CA GLU A 171 1.97 1.54 -9.82
C GLU A 171 3.44 1.95 -9.95
N LEU A 172 3.77 3.18 -9.57
CA LEU A 172 5.14 3.69 -9.64
C LEU A 172 6.03 3.11 -8.54
N CYS A 173 5.45 2.76 -7.39
CA CYS A 173 6.14 2.06 -6.32
C CYS A 173 6.51 0.63 -6.70
N LEU A 174 5.67 -0.04 -7.51
CA LEU A 174 5.88 -1.41 -7.99
C LEU A 174 6.93 -1.50 -9.12
N ARG A 175 7.15 -0.43 -9.86
CA ARG A 175 8.15 -0.35 -10.96
C ARG A 175 9.57 -0.23 -10.44
#